data_be5344657ab2df77f7c057cd7e09875c
#
_entry.id   be5344657ab2df77f7c057cd7e09875c
#
_cell.length_a   1.000
_cell.length_b   1.000
_cell.length_c   1.000
_cell.angle_alpha   90.00
_cell.angle_beta   90.00
_cell.angle_gamma   90.00
#
_symmetry.space_group_name_H-M   'P 1'
#
loop_
_entity.id
_entity.type
_entity.pdbx_description
1 polymer ?
#
loop_
_entity_poly.entity_id
_entity_poly.type
_entity_poly.pdbx_seq_one_letter_code
_entity_poly.pdbx_strand_id
1 'polypeptide(L)'
;MLTLDYVQDPSHGWIAADRQMLAFLGLLEVTSTYSYQDQDLIWLEEDCDGPRFLSALSRVGIDYQLVDTHTRGDAWIRNLPRYQP
;
A
#
# COMPACT_ATOMS: atom_id res chain seq x y z
N MET A 1 -6.30 -11.90 -11.88
CA MET A 1 -5.68 -10.57 -11.70
C MET A 1 -5.92 -10.06 -10.29
N LEU A 2 -4.88 -9.56 -9.65
CA LEU A 2 -4.96 -9.01 -8.29
C LEU A 2 -5.56 -7.61 -8.34
N THR A 3 -6.59 -7.35 -7.53
CA THR A 3 -7.22 -6.03 -7.44
C THR A 3 -6.79 -5.36 -6.16
N LEU A 4 -6.26 -4.13 -6.26
CA LEU A 4 -5.71 -3.39 -5.14
C LEU A 4 -6.44 -2.05 -4.99
N ASP A 5 -6.85 -1.73 -3.76
CA ASP A 5 -7.44 -0.43 -3.49
C ASP A 5 -6.35 0.64 -3.45
N TYR A 6 -6.61 1.75 -4.13
CA TYR A 6 -5.73 2.91 -4.12
C TYR A 6 -6.55 4.11 -3.66
N VAL A 7 -6.36 4.50 -2.41
CA VAL A 7 -7.11 5.60 -1.79
C VAL A 7 -6.27 6.87 -1.84
N GLN A 8 -6.84 7.94 -2.39
CA GLN A 8 -6.16 9.22 -2.54
C GLN A 8 -6.95 10.32 -1.84
N ASP A 9 -6.26 11.17 -1.10
CA ASP A 9 -6.82 12.43 -0.63
C ASP A 9 -6.14 13.58 -1.42
N PRO A 10 -6.48 14.85 -1.16
CA PRO A 10 -5.90 15.95 -1.94
C PRO A 10 -4.38 16.02 -1.93
N SER A 11 -3.72 15.46 -0.92
CA SER A 11 -2.27 15.59 -0.76
C SER A 11 -1.49 14.33 -1.09
N HIS A 12 -2.04 13.15 -0.78
CA HIS A 12 -1.31 11.88 -0.88
C HIS A 12 -2.22 10.73 -1.29
N GLY A 13 -1.59 9.56 -1.51
CA GLY A 13 -2.30 8.35 -1.83
C GLY A 13 -1.64 7.14 -1.20
N TRP A 14 -2.43 6.06 -1.06
CA TRP A 14 -1.97 4.81 -0.44
C TRP A 14 -2.56 3.61 -1.17
N ILE A 15 -1.74 2.59 -1.35
CA ILE A 15 -2.16 1.33 -1.97
C ILE A 15 -2.28 0.28 -0.89
N ALA A 16 -3.43 -0.41 -0.83
CA ALA A 16 -3.65 -1.47 0.14
C ALA A 16 -2.89 -2.73 -0.28
N ALA A 17 -2.07 -3.26 0.61
CA ALA A 17 -1.35 -4.50 0.39
C ALA A 17 -1.63 -5.44 1.56
N ASP A 18 -1.87 -6.71 1.25
CA ASP A 18 -1.99 -7.74 2.28
C ASP A 18 -0.62 -7.98 2.90
N ARG A 19 -0.56 -8.05 4.24
CA ARG A 19 0.70 -8.27 4.96
C ARG A 19 1.38 -9.56 4.52
N GLN A 20 0.61 -10.62 4.28
CA GLN A 20 1.19 -11.90 3.85
C GLN A 20 1.80 -11.79 2.46
N MET A 21 1.20 -11.01 1.58
CA MET A 21 1.76 -10.77 0.25
C MET A 21 3.09 -10.03 0.35
N LEU A 22 3.17 -9.02 1.22
CA LEU A 22 4.43 -8.30 1.45
C LEU A 22 5.49 -9.24 2.02
N ALA A 23 5.11 -10.14 2.92
CA ALA A 23 6.03 -11.13 3.46
C ALA A 23 6.55 -12.06 2.36
N PHE A 24 5.64 -12.54 1.51
CA PHE A 24 6.01 -13.39 0.38
C PHE A 24 7.01 -12.72 -0.55
N LEU A 25 6.82 -11.41 -0.78
CA LEU A 25 7.69 -10.64 -1.67
C LEU A 25 8.97 -10.16 -0.97
N GLY A 26 9.13 -10.42 0.33
CA GLY A 26 10.32 -9.98 1.07
C GLY A 26 10.34 -8.50 1.37
N LEU A 27 9.18 -7.85 1.45
CA LEU A 27 9.10 -6.39 1.58
C LEU A 27 8.77 -5.88 2.97
N LEU A 28 8.49 -6.75 3.95
CA LEU A 28 8.10 -6.30 5.28
C LEU A 28 9.17 -5.42 5.94
N GLU A 29 10.45 -5.81 5.78
CA GLU A 29 11.56 -5.09 6.43
C GLU A 29 11.92 -3.78 5.74
N VAL A 30 11.56 -3.62 4.46
CA VAL A 30 11.94 -2.44 3.68
C VAL A 30 10.79 -1.45 3.52
N THR A 31 9.58 -1.80 3.98
CA THR A 31 8.45 -0.87 3.98
C THR A 31 8.70 0.20 5.04
N SER A 32 8.45 1.45 4.69
CA SER A 32 8.79 2.60 5.54
C SER A 32 7.69 2.93 6.55
N THR A 33 8.05 3.77 7.52
CA THR A 33 7.08 4.29 8.48
C THR A 33 6.20 5.39 7.91
N TYR A 34 6.39 5.77 6.65
CA TYR A 34 5.45 6.64 5.94
C TYR A 34 4.16 5.93 5.58
N SER A 35 4.19 4.59 5.57
CA SER A 35 3.00 3.78 5.36
C SER A 35 2.27 3.55 6.68
N TYR A 36 1.05 3.04 6.59
CA TYR A 36 0.19 2.82 7.77
C TYR A 36 -0.23 1.36 7.83
N GLN A 37 -0.61 0.90 9.01
CA GLN A 37 -1.04 -0.49 9.19
C GLN A 37 -2.43 -0.55 9.80
N ASP A 38 -3.18 -1.60 9.39
CA ASP A 38 -4.53 -1.84 9.84
C ASP A 38 -4.72 -3.36 9.86
N GLN A 39 -4.34 -4.00 10.95
CA GLN A 39 -4.38 -5.45 11.11
C GLN A 39 -3.59 -6.13 9.98
N ASP A 40 -4.27 -6.83 9.07
CA ASP A 40 -3.62 -7.59 8.00
C ASP A 40 -3.31 -6.75 6.76
N LEU A 41 -3.81 -5.51 6.71
CA LEU A 41 -3.57 -4.62 5.59
C LEU A 41 -2.50 -3.59 5.93
N ILE A 42 -1.63 -3.34 4.95
CA ILE A 42 -0.66 -2.26 5.02
C ILE A 42 -1.03 -1.27 3.92
N TRP A 43 -1.21 -0.01 4.29
CA TRP A 43 -1.52 1.06 3.35
C TRP A 43 -0.20 1.70 2.94
N LEU A 44 0.30 1.30 1.75
CA LEU A 44 1.61 1.70 1.26
C LEU A 44 1.55 3.08 0.63
N GLU A 45 2.40 4.00 1.11
CA GLU A 45 2.41 5.35 0.58
C GLU A 45 2.85 5.36 -0.89
N GLU A 46 2.37 6.36 -1.64
CA GLU A 46 2.43 6.35 -3.11
C GLU A 46 3.80 6.61 -3.70
N ASP A 47 4.73 7.22 -2.96
CA ASP A 47 5.99 7.70 -3.55
C ASP A 47 7.07 6.64 -3.60
N CYS A 48 7.20 5.80 -2.57
CA CYS A 48 8.27 4.82 -2.46
C CYS A 48 7.74 3.40 -2.22
N ASP A 49 6.97 3.22 -1.13
CA ASP A 49 6.55 1.87 -0.73
C ASP A 49 5.59 1.25 -1.73
N GLY A 50 4.64 2.04 -2.23
CA GLY A 50 3.68 1.58 -3.23
C GLY A 50 4.35 1.13 -4.51
N PRO A 51 5.16 1.98 -5.16
CA PRO A 51 5.86 1.57 -6.38
C PRO A 51 6.76 0.37 -6.18
N ARG A 52 7.42 0.24 -5.04
CA ARG A 52 8.26 -0.93 -4.74
C ARG A 52 7.43 -2.21 -4.73
N PHE A 53 6.24 -2.16 -4.12
CA PHE A 53 5.32 -3.29 -4.10
C PHE A 53 4.85 -3.65 -5.51
N LEU A 54 4.42 -2.66 -6.29
CA LEU A 54 3.94 -2.90 -7.65
C LEU A 54 5.05 -3.47 -8.55
N SER A 55 6.27 -2.97 -8.40
CA SER A 55 7.42 -3.51 -9.14
C SER A 55 7.70 -4.96 -8.76
N ALA A 56 7.61 -5.29 -7.48
CA ALA A 56 7.83 -6.66 -7.02
C ALA A 56 6.78 -7.63 -7.57
N LEU A 57 5.51 -7.19 -7.61
CA LEU A 57 4.44 -7.98 -8.21
C LEU A 57 4.73 -8.29 -9.68
N SER A 58 5.12 -7.27 -10.43
CA SER A 58 5.45 -7.43 -11.85
C SER A 58 6.64 -8.37 -12.05
N ARG A 59 7.62 -8.28 -11.17
CA ARG A 59 8.84 -9.10 -11.26
C ARG A 59 8.54 -10.59 -11.06
N VAL A 60 7.56 -10.93 -10.22
CA VAL A 60 7.17 -12.33 -10.03
C VAL A 60 6.01 -12.74 -10.93
N GLY A 61 5.61 -11.89 -11.88
CA GLY A 61 4.60 -12.24 -12.87
C GLY A 61 3.16 -12.15 -12.38
N ILE A 62 2.90 -11.36 -11.34
CA ILE A 62 1.54 -11.15 -10.85
C ILE A 62 0.97 -9.88 -11.46
N ASP A 63 -0.09 -10.03 -12.25
CA ASP A 63 -0.80 -8.88 -12.82
C ASP A 63 -1.70 -8.26 -11.76
N TYR A 64 -1.83 -6.94 -11.79
CA TYR A 64 -2.67 -6.22 -10.82
C TYR A 64 -3.44 -5.10 -11.50
N GLN A 65 -4.46 -4.66 -10.81
CA GLN A 65 -5.31 -3.56 -11.24
C GLN A 65 -5.57 -2.68 -10.01
N LEU A 66 -5.40 -1.37 -10.16
CA LEU A 66 -5.69 -0.42 -9.09
C LEU A 66 -7.13 0.06 -9.21
N VAL A 67 -7.81 0.13 -8.08
CA VAL A 67 -9.17 0.67 -7.98
C VAL A 67 -9.08 1.97 -7.18
N ASP A 68 -9.25 3.09 -7.88
CA ASP A 68 -9.06 4.42 -7.29
C ASP A 68 -10.27 4.86 -6.48
N THR A 69 -10.01 5.44 -5.31
CA THR A 69 -11.00 6.13 -4.50
C THR A 69 -10.42 7.47 -4.09
N HIS A 70 -11.18 8.54 -4.29
CA HIS A 70 -10.74 9.89 -3.94
C HIS A 70 -11.58 10.41 -2.78
N THR A 71 -10.91 10.96 -1.75
CA THR A 71 -11.59 11.59 -0.63
C THR A 71 -11.52 13.11 -0.78
N ARG A 72 -12.52 13.83 -0.25
CA ARG A 72 -12.55 15.29 -0.33
C ARG A 72 -11.64 15.96 0.69
N GLY A 73 -11.52 15.38 1.87
CA GLY A 73 -10.64 15.84 2.92
C GLY A 73 -9.60 14.76 3.21
N ASP A 74 -8.93 14.88 4.36
CA ASP A 74 -7.91 13.92 4.75
C ASP A 74 -8.47 12.50 4.76
N ALA A 75 -7.72 11.56 4.20
CA ALA A 75 -8.13 10.16 4.18
C ALA A 75 -8.10 9.59 5.60
N TRP A 76 -9.05 8.69 5.89
CA TRP A 76 -9.13 8.01 7.18
C TRP A 76 -7.84 7.24 7.51
N ILE A 77 -7.09 6.87 6.48
CA ILE A 77 -5.82 6.14 6.62
C ILE A 77 -4.85 6.90 7.52
N ARG A 78 -4.87 8.23 7.48
CA ARG A 78 -3.97 9.08 8.29
C ARG A 78 -4.18 8.92 9.79
N ASN A 79 -5.30 8.33 10.21
CA ASN A 79 -5.59 8.07 11.62
C ASN A 79 -5.15 6.68 12.09
N LEU A 80 -4.65 5.85 11.18
CA LEU A 80 -4.14 4.54 11.51
C LEU A 80 -2.74 4.64 12.12
N PRO A 81 -2.30 3.60 12.85
CA PRO A 81 -0.90 3.54 13.31
C PRO A 81 0.06 3.52 12.11
N ARG A 82 1.22 4.15 12.28
CA ARG A 82 2.30 4.04 11.31
C ARG A 82 2.77 2.60 11.22
N TYR A 83 3.21 2.20 10.03
CA TYR A 83 3.74 0.86 9.83
C TYR A 83 5.00 0.64 10.67
N GLN A 84 5.06 -0.53 11.32
CA GLN A 84 6.23 -0.99 12.07
C GLN A 84 6.57 -2.38 11.56
N PRO A 85 7.80 -2.60 11.09
CA PRO A 85 8.22 -3.93 10.62
C PRO A 85 8.14 -4.99 11.71
#